data_526132c48bc4221b3f84196f922b7ed7
#
_entry.id   526132c48bc4221b3f84196f922b7ed7
#
_cell.length_a   1.000
_cell.length_b   1.000
_cell.length_c   1.000
_cell.angle_alpha   90.00
_cell.angle_beta   90.00
_cell.angle_gamma   90.00
#
_symmetry.space_group_name_H-M   'P 1'
#
loop_
_entity.id
_entity.type
_entity.pdbx_description
1 polymer ?
#
loop_
_entity_poly.entity_id
_entity_poly.type
_entity_poly.pdbx_seq_one_letter_code
_entity_poly.pdbx_strand_id
1 'polypeptide(L)'
;MNIGSSARLFTIGMAFLGCLAGCAEDQRWRSAMQEGNSALRSGDYTHAEESFVAARKEAEALDPHGKRLAETLSQLGEVNRELGRYPRAESLFQEALAIRERVYGPAHAETAASLTDLGELYRLQGLYAQSEALHQRAREIREKVYGADHSKTAESLNNIAVVYQDQRRFADAEPLLQRALAILEKQLGPEHSLTAITRDNLAKIYQAQGQHARAMPLYQRALTIHEKAFGPNHPIVARTLENLGDTYRAQNQYPQAEVLYQRAVSIFRKSLGNDHVDTAEAMSRLGQLYELQGLYSQAEPLFQQAIAIREKQQGAENPQVAGELKNLAGLYQSQNRLEQSEDLYKQALGIYEQAVGYDREAYAKTLKSYASLLRRKQRSGEAERLEERAKSVLKRLSLENQSQGKTAADIPSAP
;
A
#
# COMPACT_ATOMS: atom_id res chain seq x y z
N MET A 1 65.84 17.17 28.39
CA MET A 1 65.14 18.17 27.61
C MET A 1 63.94 17.51 26.94
N ASN A 2 62.81 18.07 27.20
CA ASN A 2 61.47 17.47 27.01
C ASN A 2 60.99 17.60 25.54
N ILE A 3 60.96 16.51 24.79
CA ILE A 3 60.31 16.44 23.44
C ILE A 3 59.07 15.50 23.43
N GLY A 4 58.73 14.96 24.62
CA GLY A 4 57.59 13.98 24.71
C GLY A 4 56.21 14.58 24.98
N SER A 5 56.08 15.91 25.22
CA SER A 5 54.85 16.53 25.68
C SER A 5 53.95 17.08 24.58
N SER A 6 54.52 17.51 23.44
CA SER A 6 53.76 18.15 22.36
C SER A 6 53.03 17.17 21.44
N ALA A 7 53.53 15.92 21.29
CA ALA A 7 52.89 14.93 20.43
C ALA A 7 51.62 14.30 21.06
N ARG A 8 51.57 14.22 22.41
CA ARG A 8 50.37 13.71 23.13
C ARG A 8 49.24 14.72 23.17
N LEU A 9 49.50 16.02 23.17
CA LEU A 9 48.46 17.06 23.11
C LEU A 9 47.83 17.16 21.71
N PHE A 10 48.61 16.92 20.65
CA PHE A 10 48.09 16.92 19.27
C PHE A 10 47.18 15.69 18.95
N THR A 11 47.52 14.52 19.50
CA THR A 11 46.69 13.31 19.34
C THR A 11 45.40 13.36 20.17
N ILE A 12 45.42 13.98 21.35
CA ILE A 12 44.19 14.16 22.17
C ILE A 12 43.28 15.22 21.55
N GLY A 13 43.84 16.30 20.99
CA GLY A 13 43.08 17.35 20.30
C GLY A 13 42.40 16.85 19.02
N MET A 14 43.05 16.00 18.22
CA MET A 14 42.44 15.38 17.04
C MET A 14 41.35 14.33 17.39
N ALA A 15 41.55 13.56 18.46
CA ALA A 15 40.52 12.62 18.94
C ALA A 15 39.28 13.35 19.49
N PHE A 16 39.47 14.51 20.18
CA PHE A 16 38.36 15.31 20.69
C PHE A 16 37.59 16.04 19.57
N LEU A 17 38.31 16.57 18.55
CA LEU A 17 37.70 17.16 17.36
C LEU A 17 36.92 16.11 16.52
N GLY A 18 37.47 14.91 16.39
CA GLY A 18 36.77 13.78 15.71
C GLY A 18 35.50 13.32 16.44
N CYS A 19 35.54 13.28 17.79
CA CYS A 19 34.33 12.98 18.58
C CYS A 19 33.27 14.09 18.49
N LEU A 20 33.66 15.37 18.49
CA LEU A 20 32.71 16.49 18.35
C LEU A 20 32.10 16.54 16.94
N ALA A 21 32.89 16.27 15.90
CA ALA A 21 32.42 16.20 14.54
C ALA A 21 31.42 15.04 14.34
N GLY A 22 31.75 13.82 14.81
CA GLY A 22 30.84 12.67 14.74
C GLY A 22 29.55 12.83 15.53
N CYS A 23 29.60 13.55 16.68
CA CYS A 23 28.39 13.91 17.43
C CYS A 23 27.51 14.92 16.66
N ALA A 24 28.10 15.88 15.98
CA ALA A 24 27.35 16.87 15.19
C ALA A 24 26.73 16.24 13.93
N GLU A 25 27.45 15.34 13.27
CA GLU A 25 26.93 14.58 12.12
C GLU A 25 25.81 13.61 12.53
N ASP A 26 25.95 12.92 13.66
CA ASP A 26 24.89 12.08 14.22
C ASP A 26 23.62 12.90 14.54
N GLN A 27 23.79 14.11 15.06
CA GLN A 27 22.67 15.01 15.34
C GLN A 27 21.99 15.50 14.04
N ARG A 28 22.77 15.85 13.00
CA ARG A 28 22.22 16.23 11.68
C ARG A 28 21.45 15.09 11.04
N TRP A 29 22.00 13.87 11.06
CA TRP A 29 21.30 12.70 10.59
C TRP A 29 19.95 12.49 11.32
N ARG A 30 19.94 12.55 12.66
CA ARG A 30 18.72 12.40 13.46
C ARG A 30 17.67 13.47 13.15
N SER A 31 18.10 14.73 13.00
CA SER A 31 17.20 15.84 12.65
C SER A 31 16.55 15.60 11.30
N ALA A 32 17.34 15.29 10.27
CA ALA A 32 16.83 15.00 8.92
C ALA A 32 15.89 13.79 8.89
N MET A 33 16.22 12.72 9.63
CA MET A 33 15.33 11.56 9.79
C MET A 33 14.01 11.93 10.47
N GLN A 34 14.04 12.78 11.49
CA GLN A 34 12.84 13.23 12.19
C GLN A 34 11.95 14.09 11.30
N GLU A 35 12.55 15.03 10.56
CA GLU A 35 11.85 15.88 9.59
C GLU A 35 11.21 15.04 8.49
N GLY A 36 11.99 14.12 7.87
CA GLY A 36 11.50 13.22 6.85
C GLY A 36 10.35 12.34 7.34
N ASN A 37 10.46 11.77 8.54
CA ASN A 37 9.39 10.97 9.15
C ASN A 37 8.14 11.79 9.47
N SER A 38 8.29 13.09 9.81
CA SER A 38 7.16 13.99 10.03
C SER A 38 6.46 14.31 8.72
N ALA A 39 7.23 14.64 7.68
CA ALA A 39 6.71 14.91 6.34
C ALA A 39 6.02 13.68 5.72
N LEU A 40 6.62 12.49 5.86
CA LEU A 40 6.02 11.23 5.40
C LEU A 40 4.65 10.98 6.05
N ARG A 41 4.54 11.21 7.36
CA ARG A 41 3.26 11.06 8.09
C ARG A 41 2.20 12.07 7.68
N SER A 42 2.59 13.26 7.25
CA SER A 42 1.66 14.28 6.74
C SER A 42 1.34 14.13 5.25
N GLY A 43 1.96 13.16 4.56
CA GLY A 43 1.78 12.94 3.11
C GLY A 43 2.55 13.93 2.24
N ASP A 44 3.46 14.73 2.82
CA ASP A 44 4.37 15.59 2.07
C ASP A 44 5.58 14.78 1.60
N TYR A 45 5.36 14.00 0.56
CA TYR A 45 6.38 13.09 0.03
C TYR A 45 7.59 13.81 -0.57
N THR A 46 7.40 15.03 -1.07
CA THR A 46 8.49 15.85 -1.62
C THR A 46 9.45 16.27 -0.51
N HIS A 47 8.93 16.85 0.55
CA HIS A 47 9.74 17.25 1.69
C HIS A 47 10.34 16.05 2.43
N ALA A 48 9.61 14.91 2.48
CA ALA A 48 10.13 13.66 3.03
C ALA A 48 11.34 13.16 2.23
N GLU A 49 11.25 13.15 0.88
CA GLU A 49 12.36 12.74 0.02
C GLU A 49 13.59 13.64 0.21
N GLU A 50 13.42 14.96 0.22
CA GLU A 50 14.51 15.91 0.44
C GLU A 50 15.20 15.67 1.80
N SER A 51 14.43 15.53 2.87
CA SER A 51 14.94 15.28 4.21
C SER A 51 15.69 13.96 4.31
N PHE A 52 15.17 12.87 3.73
CA PHE A 52 15.86 11.58 3.74
C PHE A 52 17.07 11.53 2.81
N VAL A 53 17.12 12.32 1.72
CA VAL A 53 18.32 12.50 0.90
C VAL A 53 19.41 13.21 1.70
N ALA A 54 19.07 14.23 2.49
CA ALA A 54 19.99 14.87 3.42
C ALA A 54 20.49 13.88 4.49
N ALA A 55 19.58 13.10 5.08
CA ALA A 55 19.92 12.05 6.04
C ALA A 55 20.86 10.98 5.43
N ARG A 56 20.64 10.59 4.16
CA ARG A 56 21.51 9.65 3.45
C ARG A 56 22.94 10.16 3.37
N LYS A 57 23.14 11.42 2.98
CA LYS A 57 24.46 12.04 2.89
C LYS A 57 25.20 12.01 4.22
N GLU A 58 24.52 12.33 5.32
CA GLU A 58 25.11 12.28 6.65
C GLU A 58 25.40 10.84 7.09
N ALA A 59 24.52 9.88 6.79
CA ALA A 59 24.73 8.46 7.09
C ALA A 59 25.92 7.87 6.33
N GLU A 60 26.09 8.20 5.03
CA GLU A 60 27.22 7.79 4.20
C GLU A 60 28.55 8.37 4.71
N ALA A 61 28.56 9.61 5.22
CA ALA A 61 29.74 10.23 5.81
C ALA A 61 30.13 9.58 7.15
N LEU A 62 29.14 9.17 7.95
CA LEU A 62 29.38 8.53 9.26
C LEU A 62 29.83 7.07 9.13
N ASP A 63 29.11 6.28 8.34
CA ASP A 63 29.37 4.87 8.09
C ASP A 63 28.66 4.42 6.80
N PRO A 64 29.38 4.41 5.66
CA PRO A 64 28.80 4.14 4.34
C PRO A 64 28.21 2.72 4.20
N HIS A 65 28.39 1.90 5.22
CA HIS A 65 27.90 0.52 5.22
C HIS A 65 27.19 0.16 6.50
N GLY A 66 26.82 1.14 7.30
CA GLY A 66 26.30 0.92 8.64
C GLY A 66 24.77 0.93 8.71
N LYS A 67 24.32 0.72 9.93
CA LYS A 67 22.89 0.63 10.24
C LYS A 67 22.08 1.89 9.90
N ARG A 68 22.70 3.09 10.04
CA ARG A 68 22.03 4.37 9.74
C ARG A 68 21.72 4.51 8.26
N LEU A 69 22.67 4.11 7.40
CA LEU A 69 22.42 4.11 5.96
C LEU A 69 21.30 3.14 5.59
N ALA A 70 21.29 1.91 6.13
CA ALA A 70 20.21 0.97 5.88
C ALA A 70 18.83 1.47 6.31
N GLU A 71 18.75 2.14 7.47
CA GLU A 71 17.52 2.76 7.96
C GLU A 71 17.06 3.89 7.02
N THR A 72 17.96 4.77 6.62
CA THR A 72 17.66 5.90 5.72
C THR A 72 17.24 5.41 4.32
N LEU A 73 17.90 4.37 3.78
CA LEU A 73 17.52 3.75 2.51
C LEU A 73 16.13 3.12 2.57
N SER A 74 15.76 2.47 3.69
CA SER A 74 14.40 1.97 3.88
C SER A 74 13.37 3.09 3.84
N GLN A 75 13.62 4.23 4.51
CA GLN A 75 12.71 5.38 4.47
C GLN A 75 12.61 6.02 3.08
N LEU A 76 13.74 6.16 2.36
CA LEU A 76 13.73 6.61 0.96
C LEU A 76 12.97 5.62 0.05
N GLY A 77 13.13 4.33 0.30
CA GLY A 77 12.36 3.28 -0.39
C GLY A 77 10.86 3.42 -0.16
N GLU A 78 10.47 3.68 1.08
CA GLU A 78 9.08 3.94 1.48
C GLU A 78 8.49 5.14 0.71
N VAL A 79 9.18 6.30 0.73
CA VAL A 79 8.73 7.50 -0.02
C VAL A 79 8.60 7.20 -1.51
N ASN A 80 9.57 6.52 -2.12
CA ASN A 80 9.50 6.19 -3.54
C ASN A 80 8.39 5.18 -3.85
N ARG A 81 8.07 4.27 -2.92
CA ARG A 81 6.91 3.37 -3.02
C ARG A 81 5.59 4.15 -3.02
N GLU A 82 5.43 5.09 -2.09
CA GLU A 82 4.23 5.94 -2.01
C GLU A 82 4.06 6.82 -3.27
N LEU A 83 5.16 7.29 -3.85
CA LEU A 83 5.16 8.02 -5.12
C LEU A 83 4.97 7.12 -6.37
N GLY A 84 4.81 5.81 -6.20
CA GLY A 84 4.68 4.85 -7.31
C GLY A 84 5.97 4.64 -8.12
N ARG A 85 7.11 5.13 -7.64
CA ARG A 85 8.44 4.98 -8.28
C ARG A 85 9.05 3.63 -7.92
N TYR A 86 8.36 2.55 -8.25
CA TYR A 86 8.70 1.18 -7.81
C TYR A 86 10.11 0.71 -8.14
N PRO A 87 10.69 0.96 -9.35
CA PRO A 87 12.07 0.54 -9.63
C PRO A 87 13.10 1.19 -8.71
N ARG A 88 12.88 2.45 -8.33
CA ARG A 88 13.76 3.18 -7.41
C ARG A 88 13.59 2.68 -5.98
N ALA A 89 12.35 2.44 -5.55
CA ALA A 89 12.05 1.84 -4.25
C ALA A 89 12.71 0.46 -4.10
N GLU A 90 12.63 -0.37 -5.14
CA GLU A 90 13.24 -1.71 -5.17
C GLU A 90 14.75 -1.65 -4.96
N SER A 91 15.45 -0.79 -5.72
CA SER A 91 16.89 -0.61 -5.57
C SER A 91 17.29 -0.19 -4.15
N LEU A 92 16.53 0.75 -3.56
CA LEU A 92 16.77 1.25 -2.20
C LEU A 92 16.53 0.16 -1.13
N PHE A 93 15.46 -0.60 -1.24
CA PHE A 93 15.16 -1.70 -0.32
C PHE A 93 16.16 -2.86 -0.45
N GLN A 94 16.62 -3.19 -1.67
CA GLN A 94 17.65 -4.20 -1.89
C GLN A 94 18.99 -3.78 -1.29
N GLU A 95 19.40 -2.50 -1.46
CA GLU A 95 20.60 -1.95 -0.83
C GLU A 95 20.51 -1.99 0.70
N ALA A 96 19.37 -1.60 1.28
CA ALA A 96 19.11 -1.68 2.71
C ALA A 96 19.19 -3.11 3.24
N LEU A 97 18.61 -4.07 2.51
CA LEU A 97 18.66 -5.50 2.84
C LEU A 97 20.10 -6.02 2.84
N ALA A 98 20.87 -5.73 1.80
CA ALA A 98 22.27 -6.17 1.69
C ALA A 98 23.13 -5.61 2.83
N ILE A 99 22.92 -4.36 3.24
CA ILE A 99 23.62 -3.77 4.39
C ILE A 99 23.21 -4.50 5.67
N ARG A 100 21.91 -4.72 5.92
CA ARG A 100 21.42 -5.40 7.13
C ARG A 100 21.90 -6.86 7.22
N GLU A 101 21.90 -7.60 6.10
CA GLU A 101 22.44 -8.95 6.06
C GLU A 101 23.92 -9.00 6.42
N ARG A 102 24.70 -8.01 5.95
CA ARG A 102 26.14 -7.91 6.28
C ARG A 102 26.38 -7.51 7.73
N VAL A 103 25.62 -6.52 8.24
CA VAL A 103 25.83 -5.95 9.58
C VAL A 103 25.27 -6.85 10.69
N TYR A 104 24.12 -7.43 10.48
CA TYR A 104 23.39 -8.19 11.50
C TYR A 104 23.34 -9.69 11.21
N GLY A 105 23.59 -10.10 9.97
CA GLY A 105 23.43 -11.47 9.50
C GLY A 105 22.05 -11.77 8.91
N PRO A 106 21.95 -12.85 8.10
CA PRO A 106 20.73 -13.19 7.35
C PRO A 106 19.56 -13.66 8.22
N ALA A 107 19.80 -13.99 9.47
CA ALA A 107 18.77 -14.50 10.41
C ALA A 107 18.40 -13.48 11.51
N HIS A 108 18.70 -12.20 11.32
CA HIS A 108 18.43 -11.15 12.30
C HIS A 108 17.07 -10.48 12.07
N ALA A 109 16.47 -9.95 13.14
CA ALA A 109 15.20 -9.26 13.10
C ALA A 109 15.17 -8.06 12.13
N GLU A 110 16.28 -7.29 12.07
CA GLU A 110 16.41 -6.16 11.12
C GLU A 110 16.42 -6.62 9.66
N THR A 111 17.02 -7.79 9.39
CA THR A 111 16.95 -8.40 8.05
C THR A 111 15.51 -8.78 7.69
N ALA A 112 14.77 -9.33 8.67
CA ALA A 112 13.34 -9.62 8.46
C ALA A 112 12.50 -8.37 8.19
N ALA A 113 12.86 -7.20 8.74
CA ALA A 113 12.20 -5.94 8.42
C ALA A 113 12.41 -5.56 6.94
N SER A 114 13.66 -5.57 6.44
CA SER A 114 13.93 -5.29 5.02
C SER A 114 13.24 -6.28 4.06
N LEU A 115 13.18 -7.56 4.43
CA LEU A 115 12.43 -8.56 3.66
C LEU A 115 10.94 -8.23 3.60
N THR A 116 10.38 -7.69 4.70
CA THR A 116 9.00 -7.25 4.76
C THR A 116 8.76 -6.04 3.85
N ASP A 117 9.64 -5.03 3.86
CA ASP A 117 9.55 -3.83 3.01
C ASP A 117 9.58 -4.20 1.52
N LEU A 118 10.51 -5.05 1.13
CA LEU A 118 10.64 -5.53 -0.24
C LEU A 118 9.48 -6.44 -0.66
N GLY A 119 8.99 -7.29 0.27
CA GLY A 119 7.82 -8.13 0.05
C GLY A 119 6.56 -7.32 -0.20
N GLU A 120 6.35 -6.25 0.56
CA GLU A 120 5.23 -5.33 0.35
C GLU A 120 5.33 -4.59 -1.00
N LEU A 121 6.53 -4.16 -1.40
CA LEU A 121 6.73 -3.55 -2.71
C LEU A 121 6.35 -4.52 -3.84
N TYR A 122 6.80 -5.78 -3.78
CA TYR A 122 6.46 -6.78 -4.80
C TYR A 122 4.96 -7.12 -4.80
N ARG A 123 4.29 -7.08 -3.64
CA ARG A 123 2.84 -7.22 -3.56
C ARG A 123 2.12 -6.12 -4.35
N LEU A 124 2.54 -4.85 -4.17
CA LEU A 124 1.98 -3.71 -4.90
C LEU A 124 2.22 -3.76 -6.41
N GLN A 125 3.31 -4.40 -6.83
CA GLN A 125 3.60 -4.65 -8.24
C GLN A 125 2.86 -5.87 -8.82
N GLY A 126 2.09 -6.60 -8.00
CA GLY A 126 1.43 -7.85 -8.41
C GLY A 126 2.38 -9.05 -8.54
N LEU A 127 3.63 -8.94 -8.08
CA LEU A 127 4.64 -9.99 -8.07
C LEU A 127 4.45 -10.90 -6.84
N TYR A 128 3.27 -11.50 -6.74
CA TYR A 128 2.82 -12.17 -5.53
C TYR A 128 3.70 -13.34 -5.09
N ALA A 129 4.26 -14.11 -6.01
CA ALA A 129 5.15 -15.24 -5.66
C ALA A 129 6.44 -14.76 -4.97
N GLN A 130 7.04 -13.67 -5.46
CA GLN A 130 8.23 -13.06 -4.86
C GLN A 130 7.88 -12.45 -3.49
N SER A 131 6.75 -11.76 -3.40
CA SER A 131 6.23 -11.22 -2.14
C SER A 131 6.01 -12.30 -1.08
N GLU A 132 5.34 -13.40 -1.46
CA GLU A 132 5.09 -14.55 -0.57
C GLU A 132 6.41 -15.13 -0.04
N ALA A 133 7.40 -15.38 -0.91
CA ALA A 133 8.69 -15.93 -0.52
C ALA A 133 9.42 -15.03 0.49
N LEU A 134 9.43 -13.71 0.28
CA LEU A 134 10.06 -12.76 1.17
C LEU A 134 9.35 -12.68 2.54
N HIS A 135 8.03 -12.64 2.55
CA HIS A 135 7.26 -12.63 3.80
C HIS A 135 7.38 -13.95 4.56
N GLN A 136 7.47 -15.10 3.88
CA GLN A 136 7.72 -16.39 4.53
C GLN A 136 9.11 -16.43 5.16
N ARG A 137 10.15 -15.98 4.44
CA ARG A 137 11.51 -15.87 5.00
C ARG A 137 11.53 -14.92 6.22
N ALA A 138 10.86 -13.77 6.15
CA ALA A 138 10.73 -12.86 7.28
C ALA A 138 10.02 -13.51 8.49
N ARG A 139 8.96 -14.30 8.23
CA ARG A 139 8.28 -15.08 9.28
C ARG A 139 9.20 -16.08 9.93
N GLU A 140 9.93 -16.89 9.17
CA GLU A 140 10.86 -17.89 9.70
C GLU A 140 11.95 -17.29 10.59
N ILE A 141 12.50 -16.14 10.19
CA ILE A 141 13.45 -15.40 11.00
C ILE A 141 12.79 -14.94 12.29
N ARG A 142 11.60 -14.34 12.23
CA ARG A 142 10.89 -13.85 13.43
C ARG A 142 10.45 -15.00 14.34
N GLU A 143 10.05 -16.15 13.80
CA GLU A 143 9.75 -17.36 14.61
C GLU A 143 11.00 -17.86 15.36
N LYS A 144 12.17 -17.86 14.71
CA LYS A 144 13.44 -18.27 15.36
C LYS A 144 13.90 -17.27 16.41
N VAL A 145 13.75 -15.96 16.16
CA VAL A 145 14.25 -14.90 17.06
C VAL A 145 13.31 -14.65 18.23
N TYR A 146 12.01 -14.65 18.00
CA TYR A 146 11.00 -14.23 18.99
C TYR A 146 10.09 -15.37 19.46
N GLY A 147 9.99 -16.45 18.71
CA GLY A 147 9.04 -17.54 18.93
C GLY A 147 7.76 -17.43 18.09
N ALA A 148 7.08 -18.57 17.94
CA ALA A 148 5.91 -18.73 17.09
C ALA A 148 4.67 -17.91 17.56
N ASP A 149 4.58 -17.62 18.86
CA ASP A 149 3.45 -16.91 19.46
C ASP A 149 3.80 -15.44 19.83
N HIS A 150 4.82 -14.88 19.20
CA HIS A 150 5.20 -13.50 19.42
C HIS A 150 4.47 -12.54 18.46
N SER A 151 4.21 -11.30 18.89
CA SER A 151 3.50 -10.29 18.07
C SER A 151 4.19 -10.03 16.72
N LYS A 152 5.53 -10.04 16.66
CA LYS A 152 6.29 -9.88 15.41
C LYS A 152 6.08 -11.04 14.43
N THR A 153 5.88 -12.24 14.92
CA THR A 153 5.51 -13.40 14.10
C THR A 153 4.09 -13.27 13.59
N ALA A 154 3.16 -12.78 14.42
CA ALA A 154 1.79 -12.47 14.00
C ALA A 154 1.71 -11.39 12.91
N GLU A 155 2.57 -10.36 12.96
CA GLU A 155 2.70 -9.37 11.88
C GLU A 155 3.07 -10.06 10.55
N SER A 156 4.00 -11.01 10.55
CA SER A 156 4.37 -11.74 9.34
C SER A 156 3.24 -12.63 8.81
N LEU A 157 2.48 -13.29 9.70
CA LEU A 157 1.28 -14.03 9.30
C LEU A 157 0.24 -13.14 8.65
N ASN A 158 0.03 -11.94 9.20
CA ASN A 158 -0.86 -10.93 8.62
C ASN A 158 -0.40 -10.51 7.21
N ASN A 159 0.89 -10.25 7.01
CA ASN A 159 1.42 -9.84 5.70
C ASN A 159 1.26 -10.95 4.65
N ILE A 160 1.55 -12.20 4.99
CA ILE A 160 1.32 -13.34 4.09
C ILE A 160 -0.17 -13.46 3.74
N ALA A 161 -1.05 -13.28 4.72
CA ALA A 161 -2.49 -13.35 4.49
C ALA A 161 -2.99 -12.24 3.55
N VAL A 162 -2.42 -11.04 3.62
CA VAL A 162 -2.72 -9.94 2.69
C VAL A 162 -2.29 -10.28 1.26
N VAL A 163 -1.13 -10.93 1.08
CA VAL A 163 -0.71 -11.44 -0.25
C VAL A 163 -1.71 -12.47 -0.78
N TYR A 164 -2.15 -13.41 0.06
CA TYR A 164 -3.16 -14.40 -0.33
C TYR A 164 -4.52 -13.77 -0.64
N GLN A 165 -4.89 -12.72 0.10
CA GLN A 165 -6.11 -11.94 -0.17
C GLN A 165 -6.07 -11.31 -1.57
N ASP A 166 -4.95 -10.69 -1.95
CA ASP A 166 -4.79 -10.07 -3.27
C ASP A 166 -4.82 -11.11 -4.40
N GLN A 167 -4.32 -12.32 -4.13
CA GLN A 167 -4.46 -13.49 -5.02
C GLN A 167 -5.87 -14.13 -5.00
N ARG A 168 -6.81 -13.61 -4.19
CA ARG A 168 -8.14 -14.21 -3.92
C ARG A 168 -8.08 -15.61 -3.30
N ARG A 169 -6.98 -16.01 -2.71
CA ARG A 169 -6.77 -17.26 -1.97
C ARG A 169 -7.31 -17.12 -0.54
N PHE A 170 -8.61 -16.82 -0.42
CA PHE A 170 -9.24 -16.51 0.88
C PHE A 170 -9.18 -17.68 1.87
N ALA A 171 -9.26 -18.92 1.37
CA ALA A 171 -9.15 -20.11 2.21
C ALA A 171 -7.77 -20.27 2.87
N ASP A 172 -6.71 -19.78 2.22
CA ASP A 172 -5.36 -19.81 2.77
C ASP A 172 -5.12 -18.60 3.69
N ALA A 173 -5.72 -17.45 3.40
CA ALA A 173 -5.56 -16.22 4.18
C ALA A 173 -6.29 -16.25 5.52
N GLU A 174 -7.52 -16.77 5.58
CA GLU A 174 -8.37 -16.77 6.79
C GLU A 174 -7.67 -17.40 8.01
N PRO A 175 -7.12 -18.64 7.94
CA PRO A 175 -6.50 -19.27 9.11
C PRO A 175 -5.25 -18.53 9.60
N LEU A 176 -4.51 -17.86 8.71
CA LEU A 176 -3.34 -17.05 9.10
C LEU A 176 -3.77 -15.82 9.89
N LEU A 177 -4.82 -15.12 9.46
CA LEU A 177 -5.35 -13.96 10.16
C LEU A 177 -5.98 -14.35 11.49
N GLN A 178 -6.69 -15.49 11.57
CA GLN A 178 -7.25 -15.98 12.82
C GLN A 178 -6.13 -16.31 13.81
N ARG A 179 -5.03 -16.97 13.38
CA ARG A 179 -3.87 -17.25 14.21
C ARG A 179 -3.17 -15.96 14.65
N ALA A 180 -2.94 -15.02 13.73
CA ALA A 180 -2.34 -13.73 14.03
C ALA A 180 -3.19 -12.95 15.05
N LEU A 181 -4.51 -12.93 14.89
CA LEU A 181 -5.43 -12.29 15.82
C LEU A 181 -5.36 -12.87 17.21
N ALA A 182 -5.39 -14.21 17.33
CA ALA A 182 -5.29 -14.90 18.62
C ALA A 182 -3.97 -14.59 19.34
N ILE A 183 -2.84 -14.56 18.61
CA ILE A 183 -1.54 -14.19 19.15
C ILE A 183 -1.55 -12.74 19.65
N LEU A 184 -2.02 -11.81 18.83
CA LEU A 184 -2.03 -10.39 19.16
C LEU A 184 -2.97 -10.07 20.33
N GLU A 185 -4.14 -10.69 20.38
CA GLU A 185 -5.06 -10.55 21.53
C GLU A 185 -4.41 -11.03 22.85
N LYS A 186 -3.68 -12.14 22.81
CA LYS A 186 -2.96 -12.68 23.97
C LYS A 186 -1.76 -11.83 24.38
N GLN A 187 -0.97 -11.35 23.42
CA GLN A 187 0.30 -10.65 23.67
C GLN A 187 0.13 -9.15 23.96
N LEU A 188 -0.74 -8.50 23.22
CA LEU A 188 -0.91 -7.03 23.23
C LEU A 188 -2.28 -6.61 23.78
N GLY A 189 -3.22 -7.54 23.84
CA GLY A 189 -4.59 -7.29 24.25
C GLY A 189 -5.56 -6.97 23.09
N PRO A 190 -6.87 -7.11 23.34
CA PRO A 190 -7.90 -6.94 22.34
C PRO A 190 -8.08 -5.49 21.85
N GLU A 191 -7.57 -4.50 22.62
CA GLU A 191 -7.68 -3.07 22.31
C GLU A 191 -6.41 -2.49 21.63
N HIS A 192 -5.44 -3.32 21.30
CA HIS A 192 -4.22 -2.84 20.67
C HIS A 192 -4.43 -2.56 19.18
N SER A 193 -3.76 -1.53 18.64
CA SER A 193 -3.91 -1.11 17.24
C SER A 193 -3.57 -2.21 16.22
N LEU A 194 -2.53 -3.01 16.45
CA LEU A 194 -2.18 -4.16 15.59
C LEU A 194 -3.27 -5.24 15.60
N THR A 195 -3.92 -5.45 16.75
CA THR A 195 -5.08 -6.35 16.85
C THR A 195 -6.25 -5.85 16.02
N ALA A 196 -6.48 -4.54 16.02
CA ALA A 196 -7.52 -3.90 15.20
C ALA A 196 -7.22 -4.00 13.69
N ILE A 197 -5.97 -3.75 13.28
CA ILE A 197 -5.54 -3.91 11.88
C ILE A 197 -5.76 -5.35 11.39
N THR A 198 -5.44 -6.34 12.23
CA THR A 198 -5.67 -7.76 11.87
C THR A 198 -7.15 -8.09 11.77
N ARG A 199 -8.01 -7.49 12.62
CA ARG A 199 -9.47 -7.60 12.50
C ARG A 199 -9.98 -6.98 11.21
N ASP A 200 -9.48 -5.81 10.80
CA ASP A 200 -9.82 -5.19 9.53
C ASP A 200 -9.48 -6.12 8.35
N ASN A 201 -8.29 -6.72 8.35
CA ASN A 201 -7.88 -7.63 7.29
C ASN A 201 -8.74 -8.91 7.26
N LEU A 202 -9.07 -9.48 8.43
CA LEU A 202 -9.99 -10.62 8.50
C LEU A 202 -11.41 -10.26 8.04
N ALA A 203 -11.88 -9.05 8.39
CA ALA A 203 -13.16 -8.55 7.91
C ALA A 203 -13.19 -8.38 6.39
N LYS A 204 -12.09 -7.91 5.76
CA LYS A 204 -11.96 -7.84 4.29
C LYS A 204 -12.09 -9.21 3.64
N ILE A 205 -11.51 -10.26 4.24
CA ILE A 205 -11.68 -11.64 3.73
C ILE A 205 -13.15 -12.03 3.77
N TYR A 206 -13.83 -11.83 4.90
CA TYR A 206 -15.26 -12.17 5.01
C TYR A 206 -16.13 -11.36 4.06
N GLN A 207 -15.83 -10.06 3.89
CA GLN A 207 -16.52 -9.20 2.92
C GLN A 207 -16.33 -9.71 1.48
N ALA A 208 -15.11 -10.08 1.10
CA ALA A 208 -14.81 -10.60 -0.23
C ALA A 208 -15.50 -11.95 -0.51
N GLN A 209 -15.75 -12.75 0.53
CA GLN A 209 -16.54 -13.99 0.47
C GLN A 209 -18.07 -13.76 0.54
N GLY A 210 -18.53 -12.48 0.62
CA GLY A 210 -19.94 -12.15 0.79
C GLY A 210 -20.50 -12.40 2.20
N GLN A 211 -19.64 -12.71 3.18
CA GLN A 211 -20.02 -13.01 4.56
C GLN A 211 -20.15 -11.71 5.39
N HIS A 212 -21.00 -10.79 4.94
CA HIS A 212 -21.13 -9.45 5.51
C HIS A 212 -21.48 -9.45 7.00
N ALA A 213 -22.27 -10.43 7.45
CA ALA A 213 -22.63 -10.57 8.87
C ALA A 213 -21.43 -10.88 9.77
N ARG A 214 -20.38 -11.54 9.23
CA ARG A 214 -19.11 -11.78 9.95
C ARG A 214 -18.16 -10.59 9.85
N ALA A 215 -18.14 -9.89 8.73
CA ALA A 215 -17.25 -8.75 8.50
C ALA A 215 -17.62 -7.53 9.37
N MET A 216 -18.90 -7.20 9.42
CA MET A 216 -19.39 -5.98 10.06
C MET A 216 -18.94 -5.79 11.53
N PRO A 217 -19.12 -6.77 12.44
CA PRO A 217 -18.71 -6.60 13.83
C PRO A 217 -17.19 -6.45 13.99
N LEU A 218 -16.39 -7.04 13.11
CA LEU A 218 -14.94 -6.89 13.13
C LEU A 218 -14.52 -5.46 12.73
N TYR A 219 -15.11 -4.90 11.68
CA TYR A 219 -14.88 -3.50 11.29
C TYR A 219 -15.32 -2.52 12.36
N GLN A 220 -16.50 -2.72 12.96
CA GLN A 220 -17.00 -1.86 14.03
C GLN A 220 -16.06 -1.87 15.24
N ARG A 221 -15.56 -3.05 15.61
CA ARG A 221 -14.62 -3.16 16.72
C ARG A 221 -13.28 -2.51 16.37
N ALA A 222 -12.75 -2.75 15.17
CA ALA A 222 -11.52 -2.13 14.70
C ALA A 222 -11.67 -0.59 14.67
N LEU A 223 -12.78 -0.06 14.15
CA LEU A 223 -13.07 1.37 14.12
C LEU A 223 -12.98 2.00 15.52
N THR A 224 -13.66 1.41 16.50
CA THR A 224 -13.64 1.90 17.90
C THR A 224 -12.22 1.95 18.45
N ILE A 225 -11.41 0.93 18.15
CA ILE A 225 -10.02 0.85 18.64
C ILE A 225 -9.15 1.89 17.92
N HIS A 226 -9.30 2.03 16.60
CA HIS A 226 -8.54 3.02 15.83
C HIS A 226 -8.87 4.45 16.26
N GLU A 227 -10.15 4.78 16.50
CA GLU A 227 -10.57 6.08 17.03
C GLU A 227 -9.95 6.39 18.40
N LYS A 228 -9.89 5.38 19.29
CA LYS A 228 -9.28 5.51 20.61
C LYS A 228 -7.76 5.65 20.55
N ALA A 229 -7.10 4.86 19.69
CA ALA A 229 -5.65 4.80 19.63
C ALA A 229 -5.01 5.95 18.86
N PHE A 230 -5.63 6.39 17.78
CA PHE A 230 -5.07 7.37 16.85
C PHE A 230 -5.85 8.69 16.80
N GLY A 231 -7.03 8.72 17.42
CA GLY A 231 -7.97 9.85 17.33
C GLY A 231 -8.92 9.74 16.12
N PRO A 232 -10.09 10.43 16.21
CA PRO A 232 -11.20 10.27 15.26
C PRO A 232 -10.91 10.81 13.85
N ASN A 233 -9.83 11.56 13.66
CA ASN A 233 -9.45 12.18 12.38
C ASN A 233 -8.19 11.54 11.77
N HIS A 234 -7.74 10.39 12.23
CA HIS A 234 -6.58 9.70 11.68
C HIS A 234 -6.94 8.96 10.38
N PRO A 235 -6.06 8.93 9.35
CA PRO A 235 -6.33 8.24 8.07
C PRO A 235 -6.76 6.77 8.20
N ILE A 236 -6.23 6.03 9.19
CA ILE A 236 -6.62 4.64 9.44
C ILE A 236 -8.12 4.51 9.79
N VAL A 237 -8.67 5.50 10.51
CA VAL A 237 -10.11 5.55 10.81
C VAL A 237 -10.92 5.71 9.53
N ALA A 238 -10.47 6.60 8.61
CA ALA A 238 -11.13 6.78 7.33
C ALA A 238 -11.14 5.51 6.49
N ARG A 239 -10.02 4.79 6.42
CA ARG A 239 -9.94 3.49 5.70
C ARG A 239 -10.88 2.43 6.29
N THR A 240 -10.99 2.35 7.61
CA THR A 240 -11.94 1.43 8.26
C THR A 240 -13.39 1.85 7.99
N LEU A 241 -13.69 3.16 7.98
CA LEU A 241 -15.00 3.69 7.59
C LEU A 241 -15.36 3.34 6.14
N GLU A 242 -14.42 3.44 5.21
CA GLU A 242 -14.64 3.03 3.80
C GLU A 242 -14.98 1.53 3.70
N ASN A 243 -14.21 0.67 4.35
CA ASN A 243 -14.45 -0.78 4.34
C ASN A 243 -15.83 -1.14 4.94
N LEU A 244 -16.19 -0.49 6.04
CA LEU A 244 -17.52 -0.65 6.65
C LEU A 244 -18.62 -0.09 5.73
N GLY A 245 -18.38 1.05 5.08
CA GLY A 245 -19.26 1.64 4.08
C GLY A 245 -19.49 0.71 2.88
N ASP A 246 -18.42 0.09 2.37
CA ASP A 246 -18.51 -0.94 1.31
C ASP A 246 -19.36 -2.14 1.75
N THR A 247 -19.27 -2.54 3.03
CA THR A 247 -20.09 -3.62 3.58
C THR A 247 -21.56 -3.25 3.63
N TYR A 248 -21.90 -2.01 4.04
CA TYR A 248 -23.27 -1.50 4.02
C TYR A 248 -23.80 -1.34 2.58
N ARG A 249 -22.98 -0.81 1.66
CA ARG A 249 -23.32 -0.68 0.25
C ARG A 249 -23.65 -2.04 -0.38
N ALA A 250 -22.86 -3.07 -0.10
CA ALA A 250 -23.09 -4.42 -0.59
C ALA A 250 -24.41 -5.04 -0.08
N GLN A 251 -24.91 -4.56 1.05
CA GLN A 251 -26.21 -4.93 1.61
C GLN A 251 -27.35 -3.98 1.17
N ASN A 252 -27.12 -3.08 0.21
CA ASN A 252 -28.04 -2.03 -0.24
C ASN A 252 -28.49 -1.06 0.86
N GLN A 253 -27.72 -0.96 1.94
CA GLN A 253 -27.95 -0.02 3.05
C GLN A 253 -27.25 1.32 2.74
N TYR A 254 -27.69 1.98 1.68
CA TYR A 254 -27.06 3.17 1.10
C TYR A 254 -26.99 4.36 2.06
N PRO A 255 -28.01 4.69 2.88
CA PRO A 255 -27.90 5.79 3.82
C PRO A 255 -26.78 5.62 4.86
N GLN A 256 -26.58 4.39 5.36
CA GLN A 256 -25.49 4.09 6.29
C GLN A 256 -24.14 4.19 5.61
N ALA A 257 -24.00 3.65 4.39
CA ALA A 257 -22.77 3.75 3.59
C ALA A 257 -22.41 5.21 3.31
N GLU A 258 -23.38 6.06 2.98
CA GLU A 258 -23.19 7.48 2.68
C GLU A 258 -22.54 8.23 3.85
N VAL A 259 -23.10 8.10 5.05
CA VAL A 259 -22.55 8.74 6.26
C VAL A 259 -21.09 8.36 6.50
N LEU A 260 -20.75 7.07 6.27
CA LEU A 260 -19.40 6.57 6.49
C LEU A 260 -18.43 7.10 5.44
N TYR A 261 -18.81 7.11 4.15
CA TYR A 261 -17.97 7.63 3.08
C TYR A 261 -17.78 9.16 3.19
N GLN A 262 -18.84 9.92 3.52
CA GLN A 262 -18.72 11.36 3.75
C GLN A 262 -17.75 11.67 4.89
N ARG A 263 -17.84 10.88 5.99
CA ARG A 263 -16.90 11.01 7.10
C ARG A 263 -15.47 10.66 6.67
N ALA A 264 -15.27 9.60 5.90
CA ALA A 264 -13.95 9.23 5.38
C ALA A 264 -13.34 10.33 4.51
N VAL A 265 -14.10 10.89 3.56
CA VAL A 265 -13.67 12.04 2.73
C VAL A 265 -13.27 13.22 3.61
N SER A 266 -14.08 13.55 4.64
CA SER A 266 -13.79 14.66 5.56
C SER A 266 -12.48 14.43 6.33
N ILE A 267 -12.23 13.21 6.80
CA ILE A 267 -11.01 12.85 7.53
C ILE A 267 -9.80 12.96 6.60
N PHE A 268 -9.81 12.35 5.42
CA PHE A 268 -8.69 12.43 4.50
C PHE A 268 -8.39 13.86 4.06
N ARG A 269 -9.40 14.68 3.77
CA ARG A 269 -9.21 16.11 3.46
C ARG A 269 -8.51 16.87 4.58
N LYS A 270 -8.88 16.60 5.84
CA LYS A 270 -8.27 17.28 7.00
C LYS A 270 -6.86 16.80 7.31
N SER A 271 -6.60 15.51 7.17
CA SER A 271 -5.35 14.90 7.60
C SER A 271 -4.27 14.86 6.53
N LEU A 272 -4.67 14.66 5.27
CA LEU A 272 -3.75 14.47 4.14
C LEU A 272 -3.85 15.61 3.10
N GLY A 273 -4.91 16.42 3.16
CA GLY A 273 -5.17 17.50 2.22
C GLY A 273 -6.14 17.13 1.09
N ASN A 274 -6.59 18.17 0.37
CA ASN A 274 -7.56 18.01 -0.71
C ASN A 274 -6.98 17.25 -1.92
N ASP A 275 -5.69 17.36 -2.15
CA ASP A 275 -4.99 16.82 -3.31
C ASP A 275 -4.35 15.44 -3.05
N HIS A 276 -4.67 14.79 -1.94
CA HIS A 276 -4.09 13.47 -1.63
C HIS A 276 -4.84 12.35 -2.36
N VAL A 277 -4.12 11.31 -2.78
CA VAL A 277 -4.70 10.17 -3.53
C VAL A 277 -5.75 9.38 -2.72
N ASP A 278 -5.58 9.26 -1.40
CA ASP A 278 -6.60 8.65 -0.53
C ASP A 278 -7.88 9.50 -0.49
N THR A 279 -7.76 10.84 -0.56
CA THR A 279 -8.93 11.72 -0.67
C THR A 279 -9.69 11.48 -1.99
N ALA A 280 -8.96 11.30 -3.09
CA ALA A 280 -9.54 10.97 -4.39
C ALA A 280 -10.26 9.60 -4.36
N GLU A 281 -9.65 8.59 -3.73
CA GLU A 281 -10.25 7.26 -3.58
C GLU A 281 -11.58 7.31 -2.80
N ALA A 282 -11.60 8.01 -1.66
CA ALA A 282 -12.80 8.18 -0.86
C ALA A 282 -13.91 8.92 -1.61
N MET A 283 -13.54 9.96 -2.39
CA MET A 283 -14.49 10.68 -3.26
C MET A 283 -15.05 9.78 -4.35
N SER A 284 -14.22 8.93 -4.95
CA SER A 284 -14.65 7.96 -5.96
C SER A 284 -15.65 6.94 -5.39
N ARG A 285 -15.41 6.41 -4.17
CA ARG A 285 -16.37 5.50 -3.49
C ARG A 285 -17.71 6.18 -3.20
N LEU A 286 -17.69 7.42 -2.73
CA LEU A 286 -18.90 8.20 -2.51
C LEU A 286 -19.62 8.49 -3.84
N GLY A 287 -18.88 8.83 -4.91
CA GLY A 287 -19.41 9.01 -6.26
C GLY A 287 -20.11 7.76 -6.79
N GLN A 288 -19.49 6.59 -6.61
CA GLN A 288 -20.09 5.29 -6.98
C GLN A 288 -21.38 5.02 -6.20
N LEU A 289 -21.43 5.38 -4.92
CA LEU A 289 -22.65 5.24 -4.13
C LEU A 289 -23.77 6.14 -4.66
N TYR A 290 -23.47 7.41 -4.98
CA TYR A 290 -24.43 8.33 -5.56
C TYR A 290 -24.89 7.89 -6.96
N GLU A 291 -24.00 7.32 -7.78
CA GLU A 291 -24.39 6.72 -9.06
C GLU A 291 -25.41 5.59 -8.86
N LEU A 292 -25.18 4.67 -7.91
CA LEU A 292 -26.12 3.58 -7.59
C LEU A 292 -27.50 4.09 -7.10
N GLN A 293 -27.52 5.25 -6.47
CA GLN A 293 -28.77 5.91 -6.02
C GLN A 293 -29.43 6.76 -7.11
N GLY A 294 -28.80 6.90 -8.31
CA GLY A 294 -29.27 7.77 -9.38
C GLY A 294 -29.04 9.26 -9.11
N LEU A 295 -28.24 9.61 -8.10
CA LEU A 295 -27.89 10.98 -7.72
C LEU A 295 -26.71 11.52 -8.56
N TYR A 296 -26.89 11.52 -9.86
CA TYR A 296 -25.83 11.76 -10.83
C TYR A 296 -25.17 13.14 -10.71
N SER A 297 -25.96 14.18 -10.37
CA SER A 297 -25.44 15.54 -10.17
C SER A 297 -24.48 15.65 -8.97
N GLN A 298 -24.58 14.75 -8.02
CA GLN A 298 -23.66 14.66 -6.86
C GLN A 298 -22.44 13.77 -7.18
N ALA A 299 -22.62 12.73 -8.00
CA ALA A 299 -21.56 11.80 -8.36
C ALA A 299 -20.53 12.42 -9.32
N GLU A 300 -20.99 13.16 -10.36
CA GLU A 300 -20.13 13.72 -11.42
C GLU A 300 -18.97 14.56 -10.90
N PRO A 301 -19.18 15.58 -10.02
CA PRO A 301 -18.09 16.40 -9.51
C PRO A 301 -17.10 15.61 -8.64
N LEU A 302 -17.52 14.54 -7.97
CA LEU A 302 -16.62 13.70 -7.17
C LEU A 302 -15.65 12.93 -8.05
N PHE A 303 -16.13 12.30 -9.14
CA PHE A 303 -15.26 11.62 -10.08
C PHE A 303 -14.32 12.58 -10.82
N GLN A 304 -14.80 13.76 -11.23
CA GLN A 304 -13.95 14.77 -11.87
C GLN A 304 -12.83 15.25 -10.94
N GLN A 305 -13.13 15.51 -9.66
CA GLN A 305 -12.12 15.87 -8.68
C GLN A 305 -11.13 14.72 -8.44
N ALA A 306 -11.60 13.48 -8.34
CA ALA A 306 -10.73 12.32 -8.17
C ALA A 306 -9.76 12.14 -9.35
N ILE A 307 -10.24 12.32 -10.59
CA ILE A 307 -9.40 12.31 -11.79
C ILE A 307 -8.33 13.40 -11.70
N ALA A 308 -8.73 14.66 -11.46
CA ALA A 308 -7.80 15.78 -11.40
C ALA A 308 -6.72 15.62 -10.34
N ILE A 309 -7.07 15.08 -9.16
CA ILE A 309 -6.12 14.79 -8.09
C ILE A 309 -5.13 13.73 -8.54
N ARG A 310 -5.59 12.62 -9.11
CA ARG A 310 -4.70 11.53 -9.54
C ARG A 310 -3.80 11.95 -10.70
N GLU A 311 -4.31 12.70 -11.68
CA GLU A 311 -3.50 13.27 -12.77
C GLU A 311 -2.39 14.18 -12.24
N LYS A 312 -2.72 15.05 -11.28
CA LYS A 312 -1.76 15.95 -10.65
C LYS A 312 -0.67 15.21 -9.87
N GLN A 313 -1.04 14.17 -9.11
CA GLN A 313 -0.14 13.48 -8.19
C GLN A 313 0.65 12.34 -8.82
N GLN A 314 0.04 11.64 -9.78
CA GLN A 314 0.58 10.40 -10.33
C GLN A 314 0.88 10.49 -11.83
N GLY A 315 0.44 11.58 -12.50
CA GLY A 315 0.51 11.75 -13.96
C GLY A 315 -0.70 11.19 -14.69
N ALA A 316 -1.03 11.79 -15.82
CA ALA A 316 -2.21 11.43 -16.63
C ALA A 316 -2.17 9.99 -17.20
N GLU A 317 -0.97 9.44 -17.39
CA GLU A 317 -0.75 8.09 -17.92
C GLU A 317 -0.80 6.98 -16.82
N ASN A 318 -1.12 7.34 -15.59
CA ASN A 318 -1.16 6.38 -14.49
C ASN A 318 -2.41 5.48 -14.60
N PRO A 319 -2.31 4.15 -14.44
CA PRO A 319 -3.45 3.23 -14.49
C PRO A 319 -4.58 3.53 -13.49
N GLN A 320 -4.29 4.20 -12.39
CA GLN A 320 -5.31 4.63 -11.44
C GLN A 320 -6.23 5.72 -12.03
N VAL A 321 -5.68 6.61 -12.89
CA VAL A 321 -6.48 7.59 -13.64
C VAL A 321 -7.44 6.86 -14.58
N ALA A 322 -7.00 5.81 -15.26
CA ALA A 322 -7.87 5.00 -16.12
C ALA A 322 -9.05 4.37 -15.33
N GLY A 323 -8.81 3.97 -14.07
CA GLY A 323 -9.87 3.50 -13.17
C GLY A 323 -10.95 4.56 -12.91
N GLU A 324 -10.55 5.80 -12.67
CA GLU A 324 -11.48 6.91 -12.45
C GLU A 324 -12.22 7.33 -13.73
N LEU A 325 -11.52 7.39 -14.87
CA LEU A 325 -12.14 7.63 -16.17
C LEU A 325 -13.21 6.58 -16.48
N LYS A 326 -12.96 5.31 -16.18
CA LYS A 326 -13.95 4.23 -16.30
C LYS A 326 -15.18 4.49 -15.40
N ASN A 327 -15.00 4.98 -14.17
CA ASN A 327 -16.09 5.29 -13.26
C ASN A 327 -16.94 6.44 -13.81
N LEU A 328 -16.32 7.54 -14.27
CA LEU A 328 -17.03 8.66 -14.89
C LEU A 328 -17.72 8.24 -16.20
N ALA A 329 -17.09 7.35 -16.99
CA ALA A 329 -17.72 6.79 -18.19
C ALA A 329 -18.99 6.00 -17.86
N GLY A 330 -18.97 5.20 -16.80
CA GLY A 330 -20.13 4.48 -16.28
C GLY A 330 -21.27 5.43 -15.89
N LEU A 331 -20.93 6.50 -15.17
CA LEU A 331 -21.89 7.55 -14.81
C LEU A 331 -22.54 8.19 -16.06
N TYR A 332 -21.74 8.56 -17.06
CA TYR A 332 -22.28 9.13 -18.31
C TYR A 332 -23.13 8.11 -19.08
N GLN A 333 -22.75 6.84 -19.06
CA GLN A 333 -23.57 5.77 -19.62
C GLN A 333 -24.93 5.66 -18.90
N SER A 334 -24.96 5.79 -17.57
CA SER A 334 -26.18 5.79 -16.76
C SER A 334 -27.09 6.97 -17.06
N GLN A 335 -26.50 8.13 -17.36
CA GLN A 335 -27.19 9.35 -17.83
C GLN A 335 -27.60 9.34 -19.31
N ASN A 336 -27.33 8.27 -20.07
CA ASN A 336 -27.50 8.18 -21.52
C ASN A 336 -26.65 9.17 -22.35
N ARG A 337 -25.55 9.69 -21.78
CA ARG A 337 -24.54 10.54 -22.44
C ARG A 337 -23.52 9.63 -23.15
N LEU A 338 -23.99 8.86 -24.14
CA LEU A 338 -23.26 7.70 -24.68
C LEU A 338 -21.96 8.10 -25.41
N GLU A 339 -21.89 9.24 -26.08
CA GLU A 339 -20.67 9.69 -26.77
C GLU A 339 -19.57 10.07 -25.78
N GLN A 340 -19.91 10.85 -24.76
CA GLN A 340 -18.97 11.23 -23.71
C GLN A 340 -18.46 9.99 -22.92
N SER A 341 -19.34 9.02 -22.68
CA SER A 341 -18.96 7.75 -22.07
C SER A 341 -17.96 6.97 -22.96
N GLU A 342 -18.22 6.93 -24.28
CA GLU A 342 -17.35 6.24 -25.23
C GLU A 342 -15.93 6.83 -25.25
N ASP A 343 -15.82 8.16 -25.27
CA ASP A 343 -14.54 8.87 -25.30
C ASP A 343 -13.73 8.58 -24.03
N LEU A 344 -14.36 8.57 -22.85
CA LEU A 344 -13.71 8.25 -21.60
C LEU A 344 -13.25 6.78 -21.51
N TYR A 345 -14.07 5.82 -22.00
CA TYR A 345 -13.62 4.42 -22.07
C TYR A 345 -12.42 4.24 -22.99
N LYS A 346 -12.37 4.93 -24.13
CA LYS A 346 -11.22 4.88 -25.05
C LYS A 346 -9.96 5.44 -24.40
N GLN A 347 -10.08 6.57 -23.69
CA GLN A 347 -8.97 7.16 -22.93
C GLN A 347 -8.46 6.18 -21.85
N ALA A 348 -9.36 5.61 -21.05
CA ALA A 348 -9.02 4.65 -20.02
C ALA A 348 -8.28 3.42 -20.59
N LEU A 349 -8.76 2.87 -21.71
CA LEU A 349 -8.10 1.73 -22.36
C LEU A 349 -6.73 2.12 -22.93
N GLY A 350 -6.59 3.32 -23.53
CA GLY A 350 -5.31 3.83 -24.02
C GLY A 350 -4.25 3.91 -22.92
N ILE A 351 -4.62 4.40 -21.74
CA ILE A 351 -3.71 4.45 -20.58
C ILE A 351 -3.27 3.03 -20.18
N TYR A 352 -4.21 2.07 -20.03
CA TYR A 352 -3.84 0.70 -19.68
C TYR A 352 -2.94 0.03 -20.72
N GLU A 353 -3.12 0.31 -22.01
CA GLU A 353 -2.33 -0.27 -23.10
C GLU A 353 -0.88 0.24 -23.13
N GLN A 354 -0.63 1.43 -22.65
CA GLN A 354 0.68 2.06 -22.60
C GLN A 354 1.42 1.76 -21.28
N ALA A 355 0.69 1.49 -20.20
CA ALA A 355 1.29 1.27 -18.90
C ALA A 355 1.97 -0.10 -18.78
N VAL A 356 3.21 -0.10 -18.28
CA VAL A 356 3.93 -1.32 -17.93
C VAL A 356 3.44 -1.81 -16.57
N GLY A 357 3.02 -3.10 -16.49
CA GLY A 357 2.60 -3.69 -15.22
C GLY A 357 1.21 -3.25 -14.73
N TYR A 358 0.32 -2.88 -15.65
CA TYR A 358 -1.05 -2.48 -15.32
C TYR A 358 -1.88 -3.61 -14.70
N ASP A 359 -2.89 -3.21 -13.92
CA ASP A 359 -3.90 -4.13 -13.36
C ASP A 359 -4.75 -4.73 -14.49
N ARG A 360 -4.43 -5.96 -14.86
CA ARG A 360 -5.11 -6.69 -15.95
C ARG A 360 -6.58 -6.98 -15.64
N GLU A 361 -6.95 -7.10 -14.37
CA GLU A 361 -8.34 -7.28 -13.97
C GLU A 361 -9.14 -5.99 -14.18
N ALA A 362 -8.58 -4.84 -13.78
CA ALA A 362 -9.18 -3.53 -14.02
C ALA A 362 -9.32 -3.23 -15.52
N TYR A 363 -8.30 -3.55 -16.32
CA TYR A 363 -8.35 -3.45 -17.77
C TYR A 363 -9.47 -4.32 -18.38
N ALA A 364 -9.56 -5.60 -17.98
CA ALA A 364 -10.62 -6.49 -18.46
C ALA A 364 -12.02 -6.03 -18.03
N LYS A 365 -12.17 -5.46 -16.84
CA LYS A 365 -13.43 -4.82 -16.40
C LYS A 365 -13.78 -3.62 -17.26
N THR A 366 -12.81 -2.79 -17.61
CA THR A 366 -13.00 -1.63 -18.48
C THR A 366 -13.45 -2.04 -19.88
N LEU A 367 -12.81 -3.08 -20.47
CA LEU A 367 -13.23 -3.66 -21.75
C LEU A 367 -14.69 -4.14 -21.72
N LYS A 368 -15.10 -4.84 -20.65
CA LYS A 368 -16.48 -5.31 -20.49
C LYS A 368 -17.48 -4.15 -20.33
N SER A 369 -17.13 -3.11 -19.59
CA SER A 369 -17.98 -1.93 -19.42
C SER A 369 -18.15 -1.20 -20.75
N TYR A 370 -17.07 -1.02 -21.52
CA TYR A 370 -17.15 -0.43 -22.85
C TYR A 370 -17.97 -1.30 -23.84
N ALA A 371 -17.81 -2.62 -23.78
CA ALA A 371 -18.65 -3.53 -24.59
C ALA A 371 -20.16 -3.37 -24.27
N SER A 372 -20.51 -3.20 -22.99
CA SER A 372 -21.89 -2.90 -22.58
C SER A 372 -22.40 -1.60 -23.18
N LEU A 373 -21.58 -0.53 -23.21
CA LEU A 373 -21.92 0.72 -23.90
C LEU A 373 -22.16 0.52 -25.39
N LEU A 374 -21.25 -0.20 -26.09
CA LEU A 374 -21.37 -0.47 -27.51
C LEU A 374 -22.64 -1.26 -27.87
N ARG A 375 -23.06 -2.20 -27.01
CA ARG A 375 -24.34 -2.90 -27.16
C ARG A 375 -25.54 -1.93 -27.09
N ARG A 376 -25.51 -0.97 -26.16
CA ARG A 376 -26.54 0.11 -26.09
C ARG A 376 -26.53 0.99 -27.34
N LYS A 377 -25.37 1.18 -27.97
CA LYS A 377 -25.21 1.90 -29.25
C LYS A 377 -25.47 1.01 -30.48
N GLN A 378 -25.98 -0.21 -30.30
CA GLN A 378 -26.26 -1.20 -31.36
C GLN A 378 -25.03 -1.63 -32.17
N ARG A 379 -23.82 -1.50 -31.64
CA ARG A 379 -22.53 -1.90 -32.24
C ARG A 379 -22.08 -3.25 -31.70
N SER A 380 -22.93 -4.30 -31.87
CA SER A 380 -22.72 -5.61 -31.24
C SER A 380 -21.43 -6.31 -31.68
N GLY A 381 -21.02 -6.21 -32.93
CA GLY A 381 -19.77 -6.83 -33.41
C GLY A 381 -18.50 -6.25 -32.77
N GLU A 382 -18.50 -4.97 -32.44
CA GLU A 382 -17.40 -4.35 -31.71
C GLU A 382 -17.44 -4.73 -30.23
N ALA A 383 -18.62 -4.82 -29.63
CA ALA A 383 -18.79 -5.29 -28.26
C ALA A 383 -18.25 -6.71 -28.07
N GLU A 384 -18.56 -7.64 -28.98
CA GLU A 384 -18.06 -9.02 -28.96
C GLU A 384 -16.53 -9.08 -29.00
N ARG A 385 -15.89 -8.28 -29.83
CA ARG A 385 -14.41 -8.19 -29.90
C ARG A 385 -13.80 -7.77 -28.56
N LEU A 386 -14.38 -6.78 -27.89
CA LEU A 386 -13.90 -6.32 -26.59
C LEU A 386 -14.12 -7.40 -25.50
N GLU A 387 -15.24 -8.11 -25.52
CA GLU A 387 -15.52 -9.19 -24.60
C GLU A 387 -14.53 -10.35 -24.77
N GLU A 388 -14.24 -10.75 -26.02
CA GLU A 388 -13.22 -11.78 -26.30
C GLU A 388 -11.82 -11.34 -25.86
N ARG A 389 -11.49 -10.05 -26.08
CA ARG A 389 -10.24 -9.49 -25.57
C ARG A 389 -10.17 -9.56 -24.04
N ALA A 390 -11.25 -9.19 -23.34
CA ALA A 390 -11.33 -9.28 -21.89
C ALA A 390 -11.17 -10.73 -21.38
N LYS A 391 -11.80 -11.70 -22.04
CA LYS A 391 -11.64 -13.13 -21.72
C LYS A 391 -10.19 -13.60 -21.91
N SER A 392 -9.55 -13.19 -23.00
CA SER A 392 -8.15 -13.51 -23.28
C SER A 392 -7.20 -12.98 -22.20
N VAL A 393 -7.40 -11.73 -21.77
CA VAL A 393 -6.61 -11.09 -20.70
C VAL A 393 -6.76 -11.86 -19.39
N LEU A 394 -7.99 -12.18 -18.98
CA LEU A 394 -8.26 -12.92 -17.73
C LEU A 394 -7.73 -14.36 -17.78
N LYS A 395 -7.79 -15.01 -18.95
CA LYS A 395 -7.22 -16.36 -19.14
C LYS A 395 -5.70 -16.35 -18.96
N ARG A 396 -5.01 -15.37 -19.54
CA ARG A 396 -3.55 -15.22 -19.36
C ARG A 396 -3.19 -14.97 -17.90
N LEU A 397 -3.92 -14.09 -17.21
CA LEU A 397 -3.72 -13.83 -15.79
C LEU A 397 -3.90 -15.11 -14.94
N SER A 398 -4.92 -15.91 -15.22
CA SER A 398 -5.15 -17.20 -14.55
C SER A 398 -4.01 -18.21 -14.78
N LEU A 399 -3.47 -18.30 -15.99
CA LEU A 399 -2.36 -19.19 -16.32
C LEU A 399 -1.05 -18.76 -15.64
N GLU A 400 -0.78 -17.46 -15.59
CA GLU A 400 0.40 -16.90 -14.90
C GLU A 400 0.33 -17.16 -13.39
N ASN A 401 -0.84 -16.93 -12.77
CA ASN A 401 -1.04 -17.24 -11.36
C ASN A 401 -0.87 -18.74 -11.04
N GLN A 402 -1.29 -19.62 -11.94
CA GLN A 402 -1.08 -21.06 -11.79
C GLN A 402 0.38 -21.49 -11.98
N SER A 403 1.11 -20.85 -12.90
CA SER A 403 2.53 -21.13 -13.13
C SER A 403 3.39 -20.61 -11.98
N GLN A 404 3.08 -19.42 -11.45
CA GLN A 404 3.77 -18.85 -10.29
C GLN A 404 3.53 -19.66 -9.00
N GLY A 405 2.35 -20.23 -8.82
CA GLY A 405 2.07 -21.13 -7.69
C GLY A 405 2.84 -22.47 -7.76
N LYS A 406 3.19 -22.93 -8.97
CA LYS A 406 4.02 -24.14 -9.14
C LYS A 406 5.51 -23.88 -8.93
N THR A 407 6.03 -22.74 -9.38
CA THR A 407 7.45 -22.36 -9.20
C THR A 407 7.79 -22.03 -7.75
N ALA A 408 6.83 -21.54 -6.95
CA ALA A 408 7.03 -21.34 -5.52
C ALA A 408 7.14 -22.65 -4.71
N ALA A 409 6.53 -23.73 -5.19
CA ALA A 409 6.64 -25.07 -4.59
C ALA A 409 7.96 -25.80 -4.95
N ASP A 410 8.63 -25.38 -6.02
CA ASP A 410 9.83 -26.02 -6.56
C ASP A 410 11.16 -25.28 -6.24
N ILE A 411 11.14 -24.23 -5.41
CA ILE A 411 12.39 -23.59 -4.95
C ILE A 411 13.01 -24.50 -3.88
N PRO A 412 14.14 -25.18 -4.19
CA PRO A 412 14.80 -26.00 -3.18
C PRO A 412 15.23 -25.09 -2.03
N SER A 413 14.93 -25.52 -0.81
CA SER A 413 15.53 -24.97 0.40
C SER A 413 17.04 -24.97 0.20
N ALA A 414 17.63 -23.78 0.11
CA ALA A 414 19.07 -23.65 0.01
C ALA A 414 19.75 -24.38 1.20
N PRO A 415 20.90 -25.03 0.96
CA PRO A 415 21.60 -25.85 1.94
C PRO A 415 22.09 -25.07 3.17
#